data_fed053cfb4c21da5843278a461af1772
#
_entry.id   fed053cfb4c21da5843278a461af1772
#
_cell.length_a   1.000
_cell.length_b   1.000
_cell.length_c   1.000
_cell.angle_alpha   90.00
_cell.angle_beta   90.00
_cell.angle_gamma   90.00
#
_symmetry.space_group_name_H-M   'P 1'
#
loop_
_entity.id
_entity.type
_entity.pdbx_description
1 polymer ?
#
loop_
_entity_poly.entity_id
_entity_poly.type
_entity_poly.pdbx_seq_one_letter_code
_entity_poly.pdbx_strand_id
1 'polypeptide(L)'
;MRALFFGGLAAFLALQTIASAAVINVTPTRLTIVASGTSTDLSITNEGTRSVRFSVRAYRWHQNVDGTQSVEPTDDLIVFPQIVTIARSARRAIRIGYTGERPVTETDYRIIATELPIVEDAPAAPGLTIRSKLSVPLFIAPEVARHDVQIDSAHATAGSLAFDVLERGTVYAFLSGVRVRGSNAAGATLFERSIEGWYLLPNQPRRFTVAISRATCRSLTRLDVDAQFDGLAPLQARLAPARSC
;
A
#
# COMPACT_ATOMS: atom_id res chain seq x y z
N MET A 1 -42.81 59.53 -28.57
CA MET A 1 -42.34 58.30 -29.19
C MET A 1 -41.19 57.73 -28.30
N ARG A 2 -41.47 56.69 -27.48
CA ARG A 2 -40.54 56.03 -26.58
C ARG A 2 -40.34 54.58 -27.10
N ALA A 3 -39.18 54.27 -27.60
CA ALA A 3 -38.79 52.91 -28.01
C ALA A 3 -38.29 52.14 -26.79
N LEU A 4 -38.95 51.03 -26.47
CA LEU A 4 -38.54 50.06 -25.43
C LEU A 4 -37.64 49.03 -26.07
N PHE A 5 -36.36 49.00 -25.67
CA PHE A 5 -35.42 47.93 -25.99
C PHE A 5 -35.59 46.77 -25.02
N PHE A 6 -36.12 45.63 -25.50
CA PHE A 6 -36.10 44.37 -24.77
C PHE A 6 -34.76 43.64 -25.04
N GLY A 7 -33.88 43.68 -24.09
CA GLY A 7 -32.65 42.90 -24.08
C GLY A 7 -32.92 41.47 -23.63
N GLY A 8 -32.88 40.49 -24.54
CA GLY A 8 -32.99 39.08 -24.22
C GLY A 8 -31.73 38.55 -23.57
N LEU A 9 -31.79 38.18 -22.28
CA LEU A 9 -30.74 37.51 -21.56
C LEU A 9 -30.78 36.00 -21.93
N ALA A 10 -29.93 35.55 -22.86
CA ALA A 10 -29.76 34.14 -23.20
C ALA A 10 -28.99 33.45 -22.06
N ALA A 11 -29.68 32.65 -21.25
CA ALA A 11 -29.11 31.80 -20.25
C ALA A 11 -28.35 30.63 -20.91
N PHE A 12 -27.02 30.69 -20.87
CA PHE A 12 -26.12 29.58 -21.30
C PHE A 12 -26.17 28.53 -20.19
N LEU A 13 -27.01 27.50 -20.31
CA LEU A 13 -26.91 26.29 -19.48
C LEU A 13 -25.65 25.51 -19.92
N ALA A 14 -24.58 25.65 -19.16
CA ALA A 14 -23.42 24.77 -19.28
C ALA A 14 -23.82 23.36 -18.81
N LEU A 15 -24.01 22.42 -19.73
CA LEU A 15 -24.10 21.00 -19.42
C LEU A 15 -22.77 20.56 -18.83
N GLN A 16 -22.70 20.46 -17.51
CA GLN A 16 -21.58 19.83 -16.84
C GLN A 16 -21.69 18.31 -17.07
N THR A 17 -20.87 17.77 -17.95
CA THR A 17 -20.69 16.33 -18.08
C THR A 17 -20.00 15.82 -16.84
N ILE A 18 -20.77 15.17 -15.95
CA ILE A 18 -20.20 14.46 -14.78
C ILE A 18 -19.40 13.28 -15.33
N ALA A 19 -18.09 13.35 -15.25
CA ALA A 19 -17.22 12.21 -15.52
C ALA A 19 -17.50 11.14 -14.48
N SER A 20 -18.25 10.08 -14.85
CA SER A 20 -18.53 8.94 -13.97
C SER A 20 -17.29 8.05 -13.94
N ALA A 21 -16.48 8.16 -12.92
CA ALA A 21 -15.43 7.20 -12.63
C ALA A 21 -16.05 5.84 -12.28
N ALA A 22 -15.44 4.75 -12.75
CA ALA A 22 -15.85 3.41 -12.32
C ALA A 22 -15.55 3.25 -10.82
N VAL A 23 -16.57 2.99 -10.02
CA VAL A 23 -16.43 2.67 -8.59
C VAL A 23 -16.20 1.17 -8.48
N ILE A 24 -14.97 0.77 -8.19
CA ILE A 24 -14.58 -0.63 -8.09
C ILE A 24 -14.20 -0.96 -6.67
N ASN A 25 -14.87 -1.97 -6.11
CA ASN A 25 -14.58 -2.52 -4.79
C ASN A 25 -13.91 -3.88 -4.90
N VAL A 26 -12.94 -4.13 -4.02
CA VAL A 26 -12.21 -5.40 -3.91
C VAL A 26 -12.37 -5.96 -2.51
N THR A 27 -12.73 -7.23 -2.41
CA THR A 27 -12.92 -7.91 -1.12
C THR A 27 -12.40 -9.34 -1.18
N PRO A 28 -11.56 -9.75 -0.21
CA PRO A 28 -10.96 -8.93 0.84
C PRO A 28 -9.84 -8.03 0.30
N THR A 29 -9.40 -7.04 1.08
CA THR A 29 -8.28 -6.14 0.73
C THR A 29 -6.91 -6.75 0.99
N ARG A 30 -6.88 -7.93 1.62
CA ARG A 30 -5.70 -8.73 1.95
C ARG A 30 -6.07 -10.21 1.88
N LEU A 31 -5.24 -11.02 1.27
CA LEU A 31 -5.45 -12.45 1.08
C LEU A 31 -4.40 -13.24 1.85
N THR A 32 -4.79 -14.39 2.37
CA THR A 32 -3.88 -15.37 2.98
C THR A 32 -4.29 -16.77 2.55
N ILE A 33 -3.34 -17.58 2.11
CA ILE A 33 -3.50 -19.02 1.99
C ILE A 33 -2.84 -19.62 3.23
N VAL A 34 -3.68 -20.10 4.15
CA VAL A 34 -3.23 -20.70 5.43
C VAL A 34 -2.54 -22.03 5.20
N ALA A 35 -1.79 -22.52 6.20
CA ALA A 35 -0.99 -23.74 6.08
C ALA A 35 -1.78 -24.98 5.65
N SER A 36 -3.03 -25.12 6.03
CA SER A 36 -3.91 -26.23 5.63
C SER A 36 -4.60 -26.04 4.27
N GLY A 37 -4.51 -24.85 3.67
CA GLY A 37 -5.20 -24.50 2.43
C GLY A 37 -4.29 -24.47 1.22
N THR A 38 -4.87 -24.57 0.04
CA THR A 38 -4.17 -24.45 -1.25
C THR A 38 -4.71 -23.34 -2.13
N SER A 39 -5.80 -22.68 -1.73
CA SER A 39 -6.41 -21.59 -2.53
C SER A 39 -7.16 -20.58 -1.66
N THR A 40 -7.40 -19.42 -2.25
CA THR A 40 -8.24 -18.35 -1.71
C THR A 40 -9.01 -17.67 -2.83
N ASP A 41 -10.01 -16.86 -2.49
CA ASP A 41 -10.84 -16.16 -3.47
C ASP A 41 -10.76 -14.64 -3.26
N LEU A 42 -10.64 -13.91 -4.37
CA LEU A 42 -10.75 -12.47 -4.46
C LEU A 42 -12.03 -12.12 -5.20
N SER A 43 -12.80 -11.17 -4.68
CA SER A 43 -13.98 -10.67 -5.37
C SER A 43 -13.77 -9.24 -5.81
N ILE A 44 -14.13 -8.95 -7.05
CA ILE A 44 -14.19 -7.59 -7.59
C ILE A 44 -15.66 -7.24 -7.85
N THR A 45 -16.12 -6.13 -7.30
CA THR A 45 -17.47 -5.60 -7.50
C THR A 45 -17.38 -4.31 -8.29
N ASN A 46 -18.18 -4.21 -9.35
CA ASN A 46 -18.33 -3.01 -10.14
C ASN A 46 -19.59 -2.27 -9.69
N GLU A 47 -19.44 -1.18 -8.96
CA GLU A 47 -20.55 -0.31 -8.53
C GLU A 47 -20.80 0.84 -9.52
N GLY A 48 -20.02 0.90 -10.60
CA GLY A 48 -20.17 1.88 -11.66
C GLY A 48 -21.33 1.59 -12.61
N THR A 49 -21.53 2.51 -13.53
CA THR A 49 -22.66 2.50 -14.48
C THR A 49 -22.35 1.76 -15.80
N ARG A 50 -21.09 1.42 -16.06
CA ARG A 50 -20.61 0.73 -17.25
C ARG A 50 -19.97 -0.60 -16.89
N SER A 51 -19.93 -1.54 -17.85
CA SER A 51 -19.14 -2.75 -17.71
C SER A 51 -17.66 -2.41 -17.65
N VAL A 52 -16.89 -3.19 -16.88
CA VAL A 52 -15.43 -3.08 -16.80
C VAL A 52 -14.79 -4.44 -17.10
N ARG A 53 -13.58 -4.43 -17.63
CA ARG A 53 -12.84 -5.65 -17.93
C ARG A 53 -11.47 -5.57 -17.28
N PHE A 54 -11.06 -6.61 -16.57
CA PHE A 54 -9.78 -6.70 -15.90
C PHE A 54 -8.95 -7.87 -16.42
N SER A 55 -7.65 -7.65 -16.54
CA SER A 55 -6.63 -8.69 -16.55
C SER A 55 -6.09 -8.85 -15.13
N VAL A 56 -6.12 -10.06 -14.59
CA VAL A 56 -5.68 -10.37 -13.22
C VAL A 56 -4.48 -11.28 -13.28
N ARG A 57 -3.38 -10.87 -12.65
CA ARG A 57 -2.13 -11.61 -12.62
C ARG A 57 -1.54 -11.63 -11.21
N ALA A 58 -0.77 -12.66 -10.91
CA ALA A 58 0.01 -12.77 -9.70
C ALA A 58 1.46 -12.40 -9.94
N TYR A 59 2.06 -11.81 -8.91
CA TYR A 59 3.47 -11.41 -8.90
C TYR A 59 4.06 -11.73 -7.54
N ARG A 60 5.31 -12.17 -7.48
CA ARG A 60 6.10 -12.22 -6.25
C ARG A 60 6.41 -10.79 -5.81
N TRP A 61 6.30 -10.54 -4.52
CA TRP A 61 6.45 -9.19 -3.97
C TRP A 61 7.69 -9.10 -3.09
N HIS A 62 8.49 -8.08 -3.31
CA HIS A 62 9.66 -7.74 -2.51
C HIS A 62 9.59 -6.31 -2.02
N GLN A 63 10.14 -6.06 -0.84
CA GLN A 63 10.28 -4.75 -0.25
C GLN A 63 11.77 -4.39 -0.16
N ASN A 64 12.15 -3.23 -0.69
CA ASN A 64 13.50 -2.71 -0.56
C ASN A 64 13.67 -1.98 0.77
N VAL A 65 14.92 -1.81 1.19
CA VAL A 65 15.26 -1.17 2.47
C VAL A 65 14.73 0.28 2.57
N ASP A 66 14.64 0.99 1.45
CA ASP A 66 14.09 2.35 1.38
C ASP A 66 12.54 2.40 1.41
N GLY A 67 11.89 1.23 1.50
CA GLY A 67 10.44 1.08 1.49
C GLY A 67 9.81 1.05 0.10
N THR A 68 10.60 1.17 -0.97
CA THR A 68 10.11 0.93 -2.33
C THR A 68 9.77 -0.55 -2.52
N GLN A 69 8.83 -0.82 -3.41
CA GLN A 69 8.33 -2.16 -3.64
C GLN A 69 8.65 -2.59 -5.08
N SER A 70 9.07 -3.83 -5.24
CA SER A 70 9.23 -4.46 -6.54
C SER A 70 8.34 -5.69 -6.65
N VAL A 71 7.90 -5.99 -7.87
CA VAL A 71 7.10 -7.17 -8.17
C VAL A 71 7.67 -7.87 -9.40
N GLU A 72 7.73 -9.21 -9.33
CA GLU A 72 8.23 -10.06 -10.39
C GLU A 72 7.14 -11.06 -10.82
N PRO A 73 7.00 -11.39 -12.12
CA PRO A 73 6.12 -12.46 -12.57
C PRO A 73 6.43 -13.77 -11.82
N THR A 74 5.39 -14.57 -11.54
CA THR A 74 5.54 -15.84 -10.85
C THR A 74 4.58 -16.89 -11.41
N ASP A 75 5.03 -18.13 -11.41
CA ASP A 75 4.22 -19.30 -11.74
C ASP A 75 3.78 -20.09 -10.49
N ASP A 76 4.15 -19.62 -9.29
CA ASP A 76 3.76 -20.23 -8.01
C ASP A 76 2.25 -20.16 -7.76
N LEU A 77 1.56 -19.27 -8.46
CA LEU A 77 0.13 -19.00 -8.28
C LEU A 77 -0.64 -19.14 -9.58
N ILE A 78 -1.72 -19.92 -9.53
CA ILE A 78 -2.72 -20.02 -10.61
C ILE A 78 -3.86 -19.07 -10.30
N VAL A 79 -4.12 -18.11 -11.20
CA VAL A 79 -5.23 -17.16 -11.11
C VAL A 79 -6.29 -17.52 -12.13
N PHE A 80 -7.55 -17.72 -11.68
CA PHE A 80 -8.64 -18.06 -12.58
C PHE A 80 -9.95 -17.35 -12.20
N PRO A 81 -10.63 -16.68 -13.16
CA PRO A 81 -10.16 -16.39 -14.52
C PRO A 81 -9.10 -15.28 -14.55
N GLN A 82 -8.17 -15.34 -15.52
CA GLN A 82 -7.15 -14.27 -15.71
C GLN A 82 -7.71 -13.03 -16.40
N ILE A 83 -8.79 -13.17 -17.16
CA ILE A 83 -9.52 -12.05 -17.77
C ILE A 83 -10.97 -12.16 -17.33
N VAL A 84 -11.50 -11.07 -16.80
CA VAL A 84 -12.87 -11.02 -16.28
C VAL A 84 -13.58 -9.77 -16.73
N THR A 85 -14.78 -9.94 -17.27
CA THR A 85 -15.70 -8.81 -17.55
C THR A 85 -16.74 -8.75 -16.45
N ILE A 86 -16.91 -7.57 -15.85
CA ILE A 86 -17.82 -7.34 -14.73
C ILE A 86 -18.87 -6.31 -15.20
N ALA A 87 -20.09 -6.76 -15.38
CA ALA A 87 -21.17 -5.88 -15.76
C ALA A 87 -21.43 -4.81 -14.66
N ARG A 88 -22.15 -3.75 -15.00
CA ARG A 88 -22.59 -2.75 -14.01
C ARG A 88 -23.30 -3.43 -12.85
N SER A 89 -23.05 -2.97 -11.63
CA SER A 89 -23.67 -3.46 -10.38
C SER A 89 -23.47 -4.97 -10.16
N ALA A 90 -22.45 -5.58 -10.78
CA ALA A 90 -22.15 -7.00 -10.68
C ALA A 90 -20.86 -7.26 -9.90
N ARG A 91 -20.73 -8.49 -9.39
CA ARG A 91 -19.57 -9.01 -8.68
C ARG A 91 -19.04 -10.25 -9.43
N ARG A 92 -17.71 -10.42 -9.42
CA ARG A 92 -17.04 -11.61 -9.91
C ARG A 92 -16.00 -12.10 -8.92
N ALA A 93 -15.99 -13.40 -8.68
CA ALA A 93 -14.96 -14.07 -7.90
C ALA A 93 -13.82 -14.50 -8.82
N ILE A 94 -12.61 -14.41 -8.28
CA ILE A 94 -11.36 -14.84 -8.91
C ILE A 94 -10.69 -15.77 -7.92
N ARG A 95 -10.50 -17.03 -8.31
CA ARG A 95 -9.84 -18.02 -7.50
C ARG A 95 -8.34 -17.95 -7.71
N ILE A 96 -7.58 -18.03 -6.62
CA ILE A 96 -6.13 -18.03 -6.64
C ILE A 96 -5.67 -19.31 -5.93
N GLY A 97 -4.99 -20.20 -6.66
CA GLY A 97 -4.42 -21.43 -6.15
C GLY A 97 -2.91 -21.30 -6.01
N TYR A 98 -2.34 -21.86 -4.95
CA TYR A 98 -0.90 -21.98 -4.74
C TYR A 98 -0.44 -23.38 -5.15
N THR A 99 0.61 -23.46 -5.97
CA THR A 99 1.14 -24.71 -6.54
C THR A 99 2.48 -25.12 -5.95
N GLY A 100 3.11 -24.23 -5.16
CA GLY A 100 4.41 -24.51 -4.55
C GLY A 100 4.35 -25.38 -3.30
N GLU A 101 5.52 -25.76 -2.81
CA GLU A 101 5.66 -26.38 -1.49
C GLU A 101 5.41 -25.37 -0.38
N ARG A 102 4.94 -25.87 0.78
CA ARG A 102 4.69 -24.99 1.93
C ARG A 102 5.99 -24.35 2.41
N PRO A 103 6.06 -23.03 2.46
CA PRO A 103 7.29 -22.35 2.87
C PRO A 103 7.50 -22.43 4.39
N VAL A 104 8.75 -22.40 4.83
CA VAL A 104 9.13 -22.25 6.25
C VAL A 104 8.94 -20.83 6.75
N THR A 105 9.16 -19.86 5.88
CA THR A 105 8.89 -18.44 6.09
C THR A 105 7.87 -18.00 5.04
N GLU A 106 6.94 -17.17 5.42
CA GLU A 106 5.90 -16.62 4.53
C GLU A 106 6.49 -16.16 3.19
N THR A 107 5.76 -16.44 2.13
CA THR A 107 6.07 -15.92 0.81
C THR A 107 5.02 -14.92 0.38
N ASP A 108 5.49 -13.78 -0.08
CA ASP A 108 4.69 -12.59 -0.31
C ASP A 108 4.40 -12.38 -1.79
N TYR A 109 3.15 -12.08 -2.11
CA TYR A 109 2.70 -11.87 -3.49
C TYR A 109 1.80 -10.64 -3.60
N ARG A 110 1.64 -10.16 -4.83
CA ARG A 110 0.64 -9.17 -5.22
C ARG A 110 -0.25 -9.72 -6.31
N ILE A 111 -1.54 -9.68 -6.07
CA ILE A 111 -2.55 -9.92 -7.12
C ILE A 111 -2.89 -8.57 -7.72
N ILE A 112 -2.54 -8.40 -8.99
CA ILE A 112 -2.71 -7.14 -9.70
C ILE A 112 -3.82 -7.31 -10.74
N ALA A 113 -4.91 -6.55 -10.56
CA ALA A 113 -5.99 -6.44 -11.53
C ALA A 113 -5.85 -5.11 -12.28
N THR A 114 -5.59 -5.19 -13.58
CA THR A 114 -5.42 -4.03 -14.46
C THR A 114 -6.64 -3.91 -15.36
N GLU A 115 -7.31 -2.77 -15.35
CA GLU A 115 -8.45 -2.50 -16.21
C GLU A 115 -8.02 -2.43 -17.67
N LEU A 116 -8.70 -3.21 -18.53
CA LEU A 116 -8.47 -3.28 -19.97
C LEU A 116 -9.46 -2.36 -20.70
N PRO A 117 -9.07 -1.80 -21.86
CA PRO A 117 -10.01 -1.09 -22.71
C PRO A 117 -11.11 -2.04 -23.19
N ILE A 118 -12.34 -1.55 -23.24
CA ILE A 118 -13.45 -2.22 -23.91
C ILE A 118 -13.62 -1.52 -25.28
N VAL A 119 -13.76 -2.29 -26.35
CA VAL A 119 -13.81 -1.75 -27.74
C VAL A 119 -14.99 -0.78 -27.93
N GLU A 120 -16.05 -0.94 -27.15
CA GLU A 120 -17.23 -0.05 -27.15
C GLU A 120 -16.93 1.33 -26.53
N ASP A 121 -15.81 1.47 -25.81
CA ASP A 121 -15.37 2.73 -25.20
C ASP A 121 -14.50 3.58 -26.16
N ALA A 122 -14.60 3.40 -27.47
CA ALA A 122 -13.95 4.31 -28.41
C ALA A 122 -14.43 5.75 -28.09
N PRO A 123 -13.52 6.70 -27.84
CA PRO A 123 -13.91 8.03 -27.42
C PRO A 123 -14.72 8.69 -28.51
N ALA A 124 -15.99 8.92 -28.22
CA ALA A 124 -16.88 9.69 -29.10
C ALA A 124 -16.44 11.17 -29.19
N ALA A 125 -15.55 11.60 -28.30
CA ALA A 125 -14.98 12.95 -28.23
C ALA A 125 -13.61 12.92 -27.55
N PRO A 126 -12.74 13.93 -27.79
CA PRO A 126 -11.51 14.09 -27.01
C PRO A 126 -11.81 14.23 -25.51
N GLY A 127 -11.18 13.39 -24.69
CA GLY A 127 -11.43 13.39 -23.24
C GLY A 127 -10.38 12.59 -22.47
N LEU A 128 -10.38 12.76 -21.14
CA LEU A 128 -9.54 12.02 -20.22
C LEU A 128 -10.15 10.63 -19.97
N THR A 129 -9.36 9.56 -20.19
CA THR A 129 -9.74 8.20 -19.82
C THR A 129 -8.94 7.78 -18.57
N ILE A 130 -9.64 7.50 -17.47
CA ILE A 130 -9.04 6.98 -16.24
C ILE A 130 -9.27 5.46 -16.20
N ARG A 131 -8.21 4.69 -15.96
CA ARG A 131 -8.25 3.23 -15.80
C ARG A 131 -7.71 2.83 -14.44
N SER A 132 -8.37 1.86 -13.83
CA SER A 132 -8.05 1.36 -12.51
C SER A 132 -6.94 0.29 -12.57
N LYS A 133 -6.00 0.36 -11.64
CA LYS A 133 -5.05 -0.71 -11.35
C LYS A 133 -5.13 -1.03 -9.86
N LEU A 134 -5.61 -2.21 -9.53
CA LEU A 134 -5.80 -2.69 -8.17
C LEU A 134 -4.66 -3.62 -7.81
N SER A 135 -4.13 -3.51 -6.60
CA SER A 135 -3.04 -4.37 -6.12
C SER A 135 -3.39 -4.86 -4.71
N VAL A 136 -3.65 -6.15 -4.59
CA VAL A 136 -4.04 -6.83 -3.35
C VAL A 136 -2.89 -7.71 -2.90
N PRO A 137 -2.38 -7.58 -1.65
CA PRO A 137 -1.38 -8.47 -1.11
C PRO A 137 -1.97 -9.87 -0.89
N LEU A 138 -1.17 -10.89 -1.16
CA LEU A 138 -1.46 -12.28 -0.87
C LEU A 138 -0.24 -12.91 -0.19
N PHE A 139 -0.49 -13.61 0.91
CA PHE A 139 0.51 -14.23 1.75
C PHE A 139 0.31 -15.74 1.79
N ILE A 140 1.38 -16.49 1.55
CA ILE A 140 1.39 -17.95 1.76
C ILE A 140 1.97 -18.20 3.14
N ALA A 141 1.09 -18.52 4.08
CA ALA A 141 1.48 -18.71 5.47
C ALA A 141 2.31 -19.98 5.67
N PRO A 142 3.37 -19.95 6.49
CA PRO A 142 4.09 -21.13 6.95
C PRO A 142 3.23 -21.96 7.93
N GLU A 143 3.70 -23.14 8.31
CA GLU A 143 3.02 -23.94 9.35
C GLU A 143 3.08 -23.26 10.73
N VAL A 144 4.18 -22.62 11.04
CA VAL A 144 4.40 -21.93 12.33
C VAL A 144 4.54 -20.45 12.09
N ALA A 145 3.51 -19.69 12.45
CA ALA A 145 3.52 -18.23 12.42
C ALA A 145 4.21 -17.68 13.68
N ARG A 146 5.25 -16.85 13.51
CA ARG A 146 5.97 -16.20 14.60
C ARG A 146 6.36 -14.79 14.19
N HIS A 147 6.18 -13.84 15.08
CA HIS A 147 6.64 -12.47 14.94
C HIS A 147 7.87 -12.22 15.82
N ASP A 148 8.82 -11.46 15.30
CA ASP A 148 10.04 -11.02 15.99
C ASP A 148 10.50 -9.69 15.40
N VAL A 149 9.75 -8.62 15.69
CA VAL A 149 10.05 -7.29 15.18
C VAL A 149 11.14 -6.64 16.01
N GLN A 150 12.15 -6.11 15.34
CA GLN A 150 13.27 -5.41 15.95
C GLN A 150 13.42 -4.03 15.34
N ILE A 151 13.78 -3.05 16.17
CA ILE A 151 14.14 -1.69 15.76
C ILE A 151 15.64 -1.53 16.04
N ASP A 152 16.41 -1.23 15.01
CA ASP A 152 17.86 -1.22 15.06
C ASP A 152 18.46 -0.03 14.32
N SER A 153 19.75 0.22 14.55
CA SER A 153 20.61 1.05 13.68
C SER A 153 20.15 2.48 13.46
N ALA A 154 20.00 3.28 14.52
CA ALA A 154 19.74 4.70 14.34
C ALA A 154 20.99 5.47 13.90
N HIS A 155 20.90 6.23 12.82
CA HIS A 155 21.96 7.04 12.25
C HIS A 155 21.50 8.46 11.91
N ALA A 156 22.19 9.46 12.42
CA ALA A 156 21.86 10.86 12.19
C ALA A 156 22.95 11.58 11.38
N THR A 157 22.55 12.32 10.36
CA THR A 157 23.39 13.16 9.52
C THR A 157 22.95 14.63 9.61
N ALA A 158 23.65 15.53 8.93
CA ALA A 158 23.34 16.96 8.93
C ALA A 158 21.95 17.33 8.36
N GLY A 159 21.22 16.41 7.76
CA GLY A 159 19.90 16.66 7.16
C GLY A 159 18.86 15.59 7.47
N SER A 160 19.27 14.45 8.06
CA SER A 160 18.44 13.26 8.16
C SER A 160 18.78 12.42 9.38
N LEU A 161 17.76 11.80 9.93
CA LEU A 161 17.86 10.71 10.89
C LEU A 161 17.21 9.48 10.24
N ALA A 162 17.91 8.35 10.23
CA ALA A 162 17.38 7.08 9.77
C ALA A 162 17.45 6.02 10.86
N PHE A 163 16.51 5.07 10.86
CA PHE A 163 16.54 3.85 11.67
C PHE A 163 15.86 2.73 10.89
N ASP A 164 16.25 1.51 11.19
CA ASP A 164 15.75 0.32 10.48
C ASP A 164 14.80 -0.46 11.38
N VAL A 165 13.73 -0.99 10.78
CA VAL A 165 12.79 -1.92 11.42
C VAL A 165 12.80 -3.20 10.62
N LEU A 166 12.92 -4.33 11.29
CA LEU A 166 13.04 -5.65 10.67
C LEU A 166 12.13 -6.65 11.37
N GLU A 167 11.33 -7.38 10.60
CA GLU A 167 10.60 -8.57 11.05
C GLU A 167 11.51 -9.79 10.83
N ARG A 168 11.97 -10.43 11.92
CA ARG A 168 12.80 -11.64 11.90
C ARG A 168 12.01 -12.92 12.11
N GLY A 169 10.70 -12.79 12.30
CA GLY A 169 9.78 -13.90 12.43
C GLY A 169 9.55 -14.62 11.10
N THR A 170 8.49 -15.39 11.07
CA THR A 170 8.14 -16.21 9.89
C THR A 170 6.99 -15.64 9.09
N VAL A 171 6.33 -14.58 9.57
CA VAL A 171 5.20 -13.92 8.91
C VAL A 171 5.35 -12.41 8.99
N TYR A 172 4.73 -11.68 8.05
CA TYR A 172 4.76 -10.22 8.04
C TYR A 172 4.15 -9.62 9.31
N ALA A 173 4.62 -8.44 9.71
CA ALA A 173 3.93 -7.57 10.65
C ALA A 173 3.35 -6.35 9.92
N PHE A 174 2.13 -5.92 10.26
CA PHE A 174 1.57 -4.68 9.74
C PHE A 174 1.80 -3.56 10.73
N LEU A 175 2.74 -2.70 10.41
CA LEU A 175 3.05 -1.50 11.18
C LEU A 175 2.00 -0.43 10.86
N SER A 176 1.17 -0.06 11.82
CA SER A 176 0.12 0.95 11.64
C SER A 176 0.66 2.38 11.73
N GLY A 177 1.75 2.58 12.48
CA GLY A 177 2.43 3.86 12.59
C GLY A 177 3.64 3.80 13.49
N VAL A 178 4.51 4.80 13.36
CA VAL A 178 5.70 4.97 14.20
C VAL A 178 5.74 6.39 14.73
N ARG A 179 5.86 6.53 16.05
CA ARG A 179 6.19 7.80 16.68
C ARG A 179 7.66 7.81 17.05
N VAL A 180 8.36 8.87 16.64
CA VAL A 180 9.77 9.06 16.96
C VAL A 180 9.97 10.35 17.73
N ARG A 181 10.74 10.30 18.82
CA ARG A 181 11.11 11.46 19.63
C ARG A 181 12.63 11.50 19.81
N GLY A 182 13.22 12.60 19.35
CA GLY A 182 14.63 12.88 19.57
C GLY A 182 14.84 13.80 20.75
N SER A 183 15.83 13.51 21.60
CA SER A 183 16.17 14.34 22.77
C SER A 183 17.67 14.54 22.90
N ASN A 184 18.06 15.61 23.60
CA ASN A 184 19.45 15.92 23.94
C ASN A 184 19.90 15.27 25.25
N ALA A 185 21.16 15.48 25.64
CA ALA A 185 21.74 14.93 26.87
C ALA A 185 21.03 15.39 28.17
N ALA A 186 20.43 16.59 28.16
CA ALA A 186 19.65 17.12 29.28
C ALA A 186 18.21 16.57 29.31
N GLY A 187 17.83 15.69 28.35
CA GLY A 187 16.48 15.13 28.24
C GLY A 187 15.47 16.04 27.56
N ALA A 188 15.86 17.24 27.08
CA ALA A 188 14.96 18.12 26.37
C ALA A 188 14.61 17.54 24.99
N THR A 189 13.34 17.55 24.64
CA THR A 189 12.84 17.11 23.34
C THR A 189 13.27 18.09 22.25
N LEU A 190 13.96 17.59 21.24
CA LEU A 190 14.40 18.32 20.07
C LEU A 190 13.37 18.28 18.93
N PHE A 191 12.71 17.14 18.80
CA PHE A 191 11.61 16.93 17.85
C PHE A 191 10.75 15.73 18.24
N GLU A 192 9.53 15.74 17.73
CA GLU A 192 8.64 14.58 17.72
C GLU A 192 7.98 14.49 16.35
N ARG A 193 7.88 13.28 15.77
CA ARG A 193 7.29 13.03 14.46
C ARG A 193 6.49 11.74 14.49
N SER A 194 5.38 11.72 13.73
CA SER A 194 4.64 10.51 13.41
C SER A 194 4.90 10.16 11.95
N ILE A 195 5.13 8.89 11.68
CA ILE A 195 5.39 8.34 10.35
C ILE A 195 4.33 7.27 10.10
N GLU A 196 3.76 7.26 8.89
CA GLU A 196 2.83 6.22 8.48
C GLU A 196 3.54 4.88 8.39
N GLY A 197 2.83 3.85 8.84
CA GLY A 197 3.32 2.49 8.79
C GLY A 197 3.05 1.81 7.44
N TRP A 198 3.43 0.55 7.37
CA TRP A 198 3.22 -0.33 6.23
C TRP A 198 3.55 -1.78 6.61
N TYR A 199 3.47 -2.70 5.66
CA TYR A 199 3.94 -4.06 5.84
C TYR A 199 5.44 -4.10 6.13
N LEU A 200 5.83 -4.93 7.09
CA LEU A 200 7.20 -5.37 7.32
C LEU A 200 7.24 -6.85 6.90
N LEU A 201 7.78 -7.12 5.72
CA LEU A 201 7.87 -8.48 5.20
C LEU A 201 9.00 -9.25 5.93
N PRO A 202 8.87 -10.56 6.11
CA PRO A 202 9.87 -11.33 6.85
C PRO A 202 11.27 -11.21 6.25
N ASN A 203 12.26 -10.92 7.10
CA ASN A 203 13.67 -10.78 6.75
C ASN A 203 13.99 -9.68 5.72
N GLN A 204 13.06 -8.75 5.48
CA GLN A 204 13.26 -7.60 4.60
C GLN A 204 13.27 -6.32 5.45
N PRO A 205 14.44 -5.72 5.70
CA PRO A 205 14.55 -4.51 6.53
C PRO A 205 13.88 -3.33 5.86
N ARG A 206 13.24 -2.48 6.67
CA ARG A 206 12.66 -1.23 6.20
C ARG A 206 13.27 -0.05 6.94
N ARG A 207 13.84 0.88 6.21
CA ARG A 207 14.40 2.12 6.71
C ARG A 207 13.33 3.21 6.78
N PHE A 208 13.25 3.84 7.93
CA PHE A 208 12.45 5.04 8.15
C PHE A 208 13.38 6.23 8.26
N THR A 209 12.98 7.35 7.65
CA THR A 209 13.80 8.56 7.57
C THR A 209 13.01 9.76 8.06
N VAL A 210 13.63 10.59 8.89
CA VAL A 210 13.09 11.84 9.42
C VAL A 210 14.04 12.97 9.07
N ALA A 211 13.52 14.04 8.45
CA ALA A 211 14.31 15.22 8.22
C ALA A 211 14.60 15.95 9.55
N ILE A 212 15.88 16.26 9.80
CA ILE A 212 16.35 17.00 10.96
C ILE A 212 17.34 18.08 10.53
N SER A 213 17.45 19.16 11.32
CA SER A 213 18.46 20.20 11.06
C SER A 213 19.85 19.73 11.49
N ARG A 214 20.89 20.40 10.97
CA ARG A 214 22.27 20.18 11.45
C ARG A 214 22.41 20.46 12.95
N ALA A 215 21.74 21.48 13.46
CA ALA A 215 21.74 21.81 14.90
C ALA A 215 21.12 20.69 15.73
N THR A 216 19.98 20.16 15.28
CA THR A 216 19.32 19.00 15.89
C THR A 216 20.25 17.77 15.87
N CYS A 217 20.87 17.46 14.73
CA CYS A 217 21.81 16.36 14.61
C CYS A 217 22.93 16.45 15.66
N ARG A 218 23.55 17.61 15.83
CA ARG A 218 24.65 17.80 16.81
C ARG A 218 24.21 17.61 18.26
N SER A 219 22.98 17.97 18.58
CA SER A 219 22.44 17.94 19.93
C SER A 219 21.74 16.60 20.27
N LEU A 220 21.40 15.81 19.25
CA LEU A 220 20.66 14.54 19.41
C LEU A 220 21.54 13.49 20.10
N THR A 221 21.09 12.99 21.25
CA THR A 221 21.78 11.93 21.98
C THR A 221 20.93 10.69 22.17
N ARG A 222 19.61 10.85 22.08
CA ARG A 222 18.65 9.77 22.29
C ARG A 222 17.52 9.83 21.28
N LEU A 223 17.13 8.68 20.79
CA LEU A 223 15.95 8.46 19.96
C LEU A 223 15.05 7.45 20.66
N ASP A 224 13.85 7.87 21.04
CA ASP A 224 12.79 6.98 21.47
C ASP A 224 11.88 6.70 20.26
N VAL A 225 11.66 5.44 19.95
CA VAL A 225 10.82 4.95 18.84
C VAL A 225 9.69 4.13 19.42
N ASP A 226 8.46 4.49 19.12
CA ASP A 226 7.23 3.80 19.53
C ASP A 226 6.50 3.32 18.28
N ALA A 227 6.59 2.04 17.99
CA ALA A 227 5.99 1.39 16.84
C ALA A 227 4.68 0.71 17.22
N GLN A 228 3.61 1.03 16.49
CA GLN A 228 2.27 0.48 16.68
C GLN A 228 1.97 -0.52 15.57
N PHE A 229 1.38 -1.65 15.92
CA PHE A 229 1.08 -2.75 15.00
C PHE A 229 -0.40 -3.09 15.01
N ASP A 230 -0.88 -3.60 13.88
CA ASP A 230 -2.20 -4.23 13.80
C ASP A 230 -2.11 -5.66 14.33
N GLY A 231 -2.84 -5.96 15.40
CA GLY A 231 -2.90 -7.30 15.98
C GLY A 231 -1.69 -7.74 16.83
N LEU A 232 -0.67 -6.88 17.03
CA LEU A 232 0.48 -7.16 17.89
C LEU A 232 0.63 -6.10 18.99
N ALA A 233 1.38 -6.45 20.04
CA ALA A 233 1.74 -5.48 21.06
C ALA A 233 2.64 -4.37 20.49
N PRO A 234 2.53 -3.12 20.98
CA PRO A 234 3.44 -2.04 20.60
C PRO A 234 4.88 -2.39 20.96
N LEU A 235 5.82 -1.95 20.14
CA LEU A 235 7.25 -2.09 20.39
C LEU A 235 7.85 -0.73 20.67
N GLN A 236 8.53 -0.60 21.81
CA GLN A 236 9.26 0.58 22.18
C GLN A 236 10.77 0.30 22.16
N ALA A 237 11.51 1.15 21.46
CA ALA A 237 12.96 1.09 21.43
C ALA A 237 13.56 2.44 21.82
N ARG A 238 14.68 2.35 22.55
CA ARG A 238 15.51 3.51 22.87
C ARG A 238 16.88 3.32 22.28
N LEU A 239 17.24 4.21 21.36
CA LEU A 239 18.48 4.12 20.59
C LEU A 239 19.38 5.32 20.88
N ALA A 240 20.68 5.10 20.81
CA ALA A 240 21.70 6.14 20.78
C ALA A 240 22.16 6.30 19.32
N PRO A 241 21.69 7.32 18.57
CA PRO A 241 22.02 7.45 17.17
C PRO A 241 23.53 7.65 16.93
N ALA A 242 24.12 6.89 16.01
CA ALA A 242 25.41 7.25 15.46
C ALA A 242 25.28 8.57 14.69
N ARG A 243 26.22 9.49 14.85
CA ARG A 243 26.10 10.87 14.33
C ARG A 243 27.24 11.21 13.37
N SER A 244 26.88 11.80 12.24
CA SER A 244 27.80 12.35 11.22
C SER A 244 27.33 13.75 10.83
N CYS A 245 27.35 14.69 11.78
CA CYS A 245 26.86 16.04 11.61
C CYS A 245 27.95 17.00 11.15
#